data_d94fdc808d2a7b14c8f229533b4ba3a8
#
_entry.id   d94fdc808d2a7b14c8f229533b4ba3a8
#
_cell.length_a   1.000
_cell.length_b   1.000
_cell.length_c   1.000
_cell.angle_alpha   90.00
_cell.angle_beta   90.00
_cell.angle_gamma   90.00
#
_symmetry.space_group_name_H-M   'P 1'
#
loop_
_entity.id
_entity.type
_entity.pdbx_description
1 polymer ?
#
loop_
_entity_poly.entity_id
_entity_poly.type
_entity_poly.pdbx_seq_one_letter_code
_entity_poly.pdbx_strand_id
1 'polypeptide(L)'
;MKVLITSNSFGKFDEAPRKRMLDLGWELLDNRYHHIMSEEEMMNEVPGVDAIILGSDIVSKRVLDKADKLKIISRYGVGIDNIDTAEAEKRGIAVTVTKNCNTEAVADYTIALMLATLRHVCNVHSSL
;
A
#
# COMPACT_ATOMS: atom_id res chain seq x y z
N MET A 1 7.39 11.42 -14.37
CA MET A 1 7.39 10.12 -13.66
C MET A 1 5.95 9.70 -13.47
N LYS A 2 5.63 8.45 -13.76
CA LYS A 2 4.28 7.89 -13.66
C LYS A 2 4.19 7.01 -12.42
N VAL A 3 3.29 7.32 -11.50
CA VAL A 3 3.20 6.70 -10.17
C VAL A 3 1.84 6.01 -10.02
N LEU A 4 1.85 4.71 -9.80
CA LEU A 4 0.65 3.95 -9.45
C LEU A 4 0.44 3.98 -7.93
N ILE A 5 -0.73 4.39 -7.49
CA ILE A 5 -1.13 4.44 -6.08
C ILE A 5 -2.18 3.37 -5.85
N THR A 6 -1.80 2.26 -5.22
CA THR A 6 -2.73 1.15 -5.01
C THR A 6 -3.52 1.29 -3.72
N SER A 7 -2.98 2.02 -2.72
CA SER A 7 -3.65 2.25 -1.45
C SER A 7 -4.77 3.28 -1.56
N ASN A 8 -6.01 2.86 -1.28
CA ASN A 8 -7.18 3.73 -1.27
C ASN A 8 -7.17 4.79 -0.16
N SER A 9 -6.32 4.66 0.85
CA SER A 9 -6.20 5.62 1.96
C SER A 9 -5.10 6.66 1.76
N PHE A 10 -4.21 6.47 0.79
CA PHE A 10 -3.12 7.40 0.53
C PHE A 10 -3.64 8.78 0.08
N GLY A 11 -3.29 9.81 0.84
CA GLY A 11 -3.71 11.18 0.57
C GLY A 11 -5.13 11.54 1.04
N LYS A 12 -5.88 10.63 1.70
CA LYS A 12 -7.21 10.95 2.21
C LYS A 12 -7.20 11.80 3.48
N PHE A 13 -6.21 11.62 4.34
CA PHE A 13 -6.09 12.36 5.61
C PHE A 13 -5.16 13.58 5.48
N ASP A 14 -4.20 13.49 4.58
CA ASP A 14 -3.28 14.58 4.25
C ASP A 14 -2.97 14.52 2.75
N GLU A 15 -3.33 15.57 2.04
CA GLU A 15 -3.12 15.69 0.59
C GLU A 15 -1.71 16.18 0.23
N ALA A 16 -0.93 16.65 1.20
CA ALA A 16 0.38 17.24 0.97
C ALA A 16 1.33 16.33 0.16
N PRO A 17 1.42 15.00 0.41
CA PRO A 17 2.25 14.13 -0.39
C PRO A 17 1.82 14.05 -1.87
N ARG A 18 0.51 14.01 -2.13
CA ARG A 18 -0.04 14.00 -3.49
C ARG A 18 0.25 15.31 -4.22
N LYS A 19 -0.01 16.43 -3.55
CA LYS A 19 0.25 17.77 -4.09
C LYS A 19 1.72 17.93 -4.45
N ARG A 20 2.63 17.51 -3.57
CA ARG A 20 4.07 17.58 -3.82
C ARG A 20 4.48 16.79 -5.08
N MET A 21 3.91 15.61 -5.31
CA MET A 21 4.18 14.81 -6.52
C MET A 21 3.65 15.51 -7.77
N LEU A 22 2.45 16.09 -7.71
CA LEU A 22 1.85 16.84 -8.81
C LEU A 22 2.67 18.12 -9.14
N ASP A 23 3.13 18.84 -8.12
CA ASP A 23 3.99 20.03 -8.28
C ASP A 23 5.35 19.68 -8.94
N LEU A 24 5.81 18.43 -8.79
CA LEU A 24 6.98 17.90 -9.50
C LEU A 24 6.68 17.44 -10.94
N GLY A 25 5.45 17.61 -11.41
CA GLY A 25 5.02 17.19 -12.74
C GLY A 25 4.84 15.69 -12.89
N TRP A 26 4.58 14.96 -11.79
CA TRP A 26 4.36 13.52 -11.85
C TRP A 26 2.91 13.20 -12.20
N GLU A 27 2.71 12.16 -12.99
CA GLU A 27 1.40 11.60 -13.32
C GLU A 27 1.02 10.59 -12.24
N LEU A 28 -0.13 10.80 -11.58
CA LEU A 28 -0.63 9.91 -10.54
C LEU A 28 -1.78 9.06 -11.10
N LEU A 29 -1.63 7.76 -10.99
CA LEU A 29 -2.63 6.77 -11.33
C LEU A 29 -3.20 6.19 -10.04
N ASP A 30 -4.46 6.47 -9.76
CA ASP A 30 -5.15 5.88 -8.62
C ASP A 30 -5.70 4.49 -8.96
N ASN A 31 -5.78 3.63 -7.94
CA ASN A 31 -6.45 2.34 -8.05
C ASN A 31 -7.93 2.55 -8.41
N ARG A 32 -8.27 2.25 -9.65
CA ARG A 32 -9.63 2.41 -10.19
C ARG A 32 -10.62 1.32 -9.76
N TYR A 33 -10.11 0.23 -9.18
CA TYR A 33 -10.95 -0.91 -8.77
C TYR A 33 -11.57 -0.71 -7.38
N HIS A 34 -11.04 0.22 -6.58
CA HIS A 34 -11.52 0.55 -5.23
C HIS A 34 -11.47 -0.61 -4.21
N HIS A 35 -10.75 -1.69 -4.54
CA HIS A 35 -10.45 -2.82 -3.65
C HIS A 35 -8.96 -3.18 -3.76
N ILE A 36 -8.49 -4.14 -2.97
CA ILE A 36 -7.16 -4.72 -3.11
C ILE A 36 -7.12 -5.44 -4.46
N MET A 37 -6.26 -4.98 -5.37
CA MET A 37 -6.18 -5.52 -6.72
C MET A 37 -5.72 -6.99 -6.70
N SER A 38 -6.34 -7.79 -7.55
CA SER A 38 -5.85 -9.12 -7.88
C SER A 38 -4.51 -9.04 -8.64
N GLU A 39 -3.80 -10.16 -8.72
CA GLU A 39 -2.55 -10.23 -9.50
C GLU A 39 -2.77 -9.83 -10.97
N GLU A 40 -3.90 -10.23 -11.57
CA GLU A 40 -4.22 -9.89 -12.96
C GLU A 40 -4.49 -8.39 -13.15
N GLU A 41 -5.23 -7.77 -12.23
CA GLU A 41 -5.45 -6.33 -12.23
C GLU A 41 -4.14 -5.57 -12.07
N MET A 42 -3.26 -6.00 -11.17
CA MET A 42 -1.92 -5.43 -11.04
C MET A 42 -1.11 -5.55 -12.33
N MET A 43 -1.13 -6.71 -13.00
CA MET A 43 -0.45 -6.89 -14.28
C MET A 43 -0.96 -5.97 -15.38
N ASN A 44 -2.23 -5.55 -15.32
CA ASN A 44 -2.82 -4.61 -16.27
C ASN A 44 -2.44 -3.15 -15.98
N GLU A 45 -2.15 -2.80 -14.71
CA GLU A 45 -1.87 -1.42 -14.29
C GLU A 45 -0.37 -1.06 -14.30
N VAL A 46 0.53 -2.03 -14.13
CA VAL A 46 1.96 -1.75 -13.99
C VAL A 46 2.72 -1.41 -15.28
N PRO A 47 2.25 -1.70 -16.52
CA PRO A 47 3.01 -1.33 -17.71
C PRO A 47 3.22 0.18 -17.83
N GLY A 48 4.47 0.57 -18.07
CA GLY A 48 4.86 1.97 -18.23
C GLY A 48 4.90 2.80 -16.93
N VAL A 49 4.71 2.18 -15.75
CA VAL A 49 4.76 2.81 -14.44
C VAL A 49 6.22 2.90 -13.96
N ASP A 50 6.64 4.06 -13.49
CA ASP A 50 7.99 4.28 -12.93
C ASP A 50 8.09 3.96 -11.44
N ALA A 51 6.99 4.15 -10.67
CA ALA A 51 6.96 3.97 -9.23
C ALA A 51 5.59 3.46 -8.76
N ILE A 52 5.58 2.67 -7.69
CA ILE A 52 4.34 2.20 -7.04
C ILE A 52 4.33 2.67 -5.58
N ILE A 53 3.23 3.30 -5.15
CA ILE A 53 2.88 3.45 -3.73
C ILE A 53 1.96 2.29 -3.42
N LEU A 54 2.53 1.25 -2.80
CA LEU A 54 1.91 -0.05 -2.66
C LEU A 54 1.11 -0.16 -1.35
N GLY A 55 -0.16 -0.48 -1.46
CA GLY A 55 -1.03 -0.94 -0.38
C GLY A 55 -0.82 -2.43 -0.06
N SER A 56 -1.90 -3.16 0.09
CA SER A 56 -1.88 -4.60 0.40
C SER A 56 -1.91 -5.50 -0.85
N ASP A 57 -1.80 -4.90 -2.01
CA ASP A 57 -1.82 -5.59 -3.31
C ASP A 57 -0.56 -6.45 -3.50
N ILE A 58 -0.66 -7.51 -4.29
CA ILE A 58 0.43 -8.47 -4.49
C ILE A 58 1.31 -8.02 -5.66
N VAL A 59 2.61 -7.93 -5.41
CA VAL A 59 3.63 -7.70 -6.44
C VAL A 59 4.49 -8.97 -6.57
N SER A 60 3.97 -9.94 -7.28
CA SER A 60 4.64 -11.19 -7.59
C SER A 60 5.65 -11.03 -8.74
N LYS A 61 6.44 -12.08 -8.99
CA LYS A 61 7.29 -12.15 -10.19
C LYS A 61 6.50 -11.87 -11.49
N ARG A 62 5.26 -12.39 -11.62
CA ARG A 62 4.43 -12.19 -12.81
C ARG A 62 4.05 -10.72 -13.01
N VAL A 63 3.76 -10.01 -11.94
CA VAL A 63 3.52 -8.55 -11.96
C VAL A 63 4.80 -7.82 -12.38
N LEU A 64 5.94 -8.18 -11.79
CA LEU A 64 7.24 -7.59 -12.13
C LEU A 64 7.66 -7.87 -13.58
N ASP A 65 7.24 -9.01 -14.16
CA ASP A 65 7.47 -9.32 -15.59
C ASP A 65 6.76 -8.33 -16.53
N LYS A 66 5.69 -7.68 -16.09
CA LYS A 66 4.94 -6.66 -16.84
C LYS A 66 5.39 -5.22 -16.55
N ALA A 67 6.16 -5.02 -15.48
CA ALA A 67 6.58 -3.71 -14.99
C ALA A 67 7.86 -3.23 -15.68
N ASP A 68 7.75 -2.88 -16.95
CA ASP A 68 8.87 -2.59 -17.87
C ASP A 68 9.70 -1.34 -17.52
N LYS A 69 9.15 -0.41 -16.75
CA LYS A 69 9.80 0.86 -16.35
C LYS A 69 9.94 1.06 -14.86
N LEU A 70 9.51 0.09 -14.06
CA LEU A 70 9.45 0.21 -12.62
C LEU A 70 10.84 0.34 -12.00
N LYS A 71 11.04 1.36 -11.17
CA LYS A 71 12.29 1.69 -10.48
C LYS A 71 12.20 1.55 -8.97
N ILE A 72 10.99 1.76 -8.42
CA ILE A 72 10.79 1.77 -6.98
C ILE A 72 9.39 1.32 -6.59
N ILE A 73 9.31 0.52 -5.52
CA ILE A 73 8.10 0.16 -4.81
C ILE A 73 8.19 0.78 -3.41
N SER A 74 7.34 1.77 -3.14
CA SER A 74 7.20 2.38 -1.81
C SER A 74 6.03 1.75 -1.09
N ARG A 75 6.32 0.84 -0.15
CA ARG A 75 5.28 0.16 0.64
C ARG A 75 4.66 1.13 1.65
N TYR A 76 3.38 1.43 1.48
CA TYR A 76 2.58 2.18 2.46
C TYR A 76 2.20 1.27 3.63
N GLY A 77 3.21 0.93 4.42
CA GLY A 77 3.17 -0.01 5.54
C GLY A 77 4.55 -0.61 5.83
N VAL A 78 4.62 -1.55 6.78
CA VAL A 78 5.87 -2.15 7.26
C VAL A 78 6.12 -3.53 6.64
N GLY A 79 5.07 -4.36 6.52
CA GLY A 79 5.16 -5.71 5.99
C GLY A 79 5.45 -5.72 4.48
N ILE A 80 6.28 -6.66 4.03
CA ILE A 80 6.68 -6.82 2.63
C ILE A 80 6.37 -8.23 2.09
N ASP A 81 5.58 -9.01 2.81
CA ASP A 81 5.24 -10.40 2.44
C ASP A 81 4.46 -10.50 1.13
N ASN A 82 3.85 -9.40 0.70
CA ASN A 82 3.13 -9.27 -0.55
C ASN A 82 4.02 -8.82 -1.75
N ILE A 83 5.34 -8.73 -1.56
CA ILE A 83 6.30 -8.31 -2.59
C ILE A 83 7.33 -9.41 -2.82
N ASP A 84 7.56 -9.82 -4.05
CA ASP A 84 8.71 -10.64 -4.44
C ASP A 84 9.98 -9.77 -4.43
N THR A 85 10.54 -9.57 -3.23
CA THR A 85 11.70 -8.71 -3.01
C THR A 85 12.96 -9.24 -3.69
N ALA A 86 13.11 -10.57 -3.77
CA ALA A 86 14.25 -11.19 -4.43
C ALA A 86 14.24 -10.93 -5.95
N GLU A 87 13.06 -10.98 -6.55
CA GLU A 87 12.93 -10.67 -7.98
C GLU A 87 13.04 -9.16 -8.25
N ALA A 88 12.52 -8.31 -7.34
CA ALA A 88 12.68 -6.85 -7.42
C ALA A 88 14.17 -6.46 -7.38
N GLU A 89 14.94 -7.04 -6.45
CA GLU A 89 16.38 -6.79 -6.32
C GLU A 89 17.16 -7.17 -7.58
N LYS A 90 16.88 -8.35 -8.16
CA LYS A 90 17.51 -8.79 -9.41
C LYS A 90 17.30 -7.82 -10.58
N ARG A 91 16.19 -7.08 -10.55
CA ARG A 91 15.82 -6.08 -11.59
C ARG A 91 16.30 -4.68 -11.23
N GLY A 92 16.97 -4.49 -10.11
CA GLY A 92 17.39 -3.17 -9.63
C GLY A 92 16.24 -2.29 -9.18
N ILE A 93 15.08 -2.88 -8.82
CA ILE A 93 13.92 -2.16 -8.32
C ILE A 93 14.09 -1.96 -6.82
N ALA A 94 14.13 -0.71 -6.38
CA ALA A 94 14.23 -0.38 -4.96
C ALA A 94 12.90 -0.68 -4.24
N VAL A 95 12.98 -1.28 -3.05
CA VAL A 95 11.81 -1.49 -2.17
C VAL A 95 12.01 -0.72 -0.88
N THR A 96 11.07 0.17 -0.55
CA THR A 96 11.08 0.96 0.69
C THR A 96 9.82 0.71 1.51
N VAL A 97 9.91 0.90 2.82
CA VAL A 97 8.81 0.69 3.78
C VAL A 97 8.66 1.89 4.71
N THR A 98 7.46 2.09 5.26
CA THR A 98 7.19 3.13 6.28
C THR A 98 7.45 2.56 7.68
N LYS A 99 8.71 2.61 8.13
CA LYS A 99 9.09 2.08 9.45
C LYS A 99 8.52 2.96 10.58
N ASN A 100 8.04 2.30 11.65
CA ASN A 100 7.62 2.91 12.93
C ASN A 100 6.48 3.95 12.85
N CYS A 101 5.80 4.09 11.71
CA CYS A 101 4.75 5.12 11.56
C CYS A 101 3.45 4.80 12.32
N ASN A 102 3.22 3.55 12.70
CA ASN A 102 1.96 3.11 13.31
C ASN A 102 2.15 2.27 14.58
N THR A 103 3.35 2.19 15.14
CA THR A 103 3.65 1.30 16.27
C THR A 103 2.79 1.62 17.49
N GLU A 104 2.69 2.89 17.87
CA GLU A 104 1.86 3.32 19.01
C GLU A 104 0.37 3.08 18.73
N ALA A 105 -0.12 3.47 17.55
CA ALA A 105 -1.52 3.27 17.18
C ALA A 105 -1.91 1.78 17.17
N VAL A 106 -1.03 0.89 16.72
CA VAL A 106 -1.26 -0.56 16.75
C VAL A 106 -1.26 -1.07 18.20
N ALA A 107 -0.36 -0.59 19.06
CA ALA A 107 -0.33 -0.96 20.47
C ALA A 107 -1.62 -0.53 21.19
N ASP A 108 -2.05 0.72 21.03
CA ASP A 108 -3.28 1.25 21.61
C ASP A 108 -4.51 0.47 21.12
N TYR A 109 -4.58 0.21 19.81
CA TYR A 109 -5.68 -0.56 19.23
C TYR A 109 -5.72 -1.99 19.76
N THR A 110 -4.56 -2.62 19.95
CA THR A 110 -4.46 -3.97 20.52
C THR A 110 -5.02 -4.00 21.95
N ILE A 111 -4.61 -3.05 22.79
CA ILE A 111 -5.12 -2.91 24.17
C ILE A 111 -6.63 -2.65 24.15
N ALA A 112 -7.09 -1.76 23.29
CA ALA A 112 -8.52 -1.45 23.14
C ALA A 112 -9.34 -2.70 22.78
N LEU A 113 -8.87 -3.52 21.84
CA LEU A 113 -9.52 -4.78 21.46
C LEU A 113 -9.54 -5.79 22.61
N MET A 114 -8.43 -5.92 23.37
CA MET A 114 -8.36 -6.79 24.55
C MET A 114 -9.41 -6.38 25.58
N LEU A 115 -9.48 -5.10 25.92
CA LEU A 115 -10.45 -4.58 26.90
C LEU A 115 -11.89 -4.72 26.40
N ALA A 116 -12.16 -4.41 25.13
CA ALA A 116 -13.47 -4.55 24.52
C ALA A 116 -13.97 -6.01 24.55
N THR A 117 -13.08 -6.96 24.30
CA THR A 117 -13.39 -8.40 24.35
C THR A 117 -13.66 -8.85 25.77
N LEU A 118 -12.78 -8.51 26.72
CA LEU A 118 -12.93 -8.88 28.14
C LEU A 118 -14.20 -8.29 28.77
N ARG A 119 -14.63 -7.13 28.35
CA ARG A 119 -15.82 -6.45 28.86
C ARG A 119 -17.07 -6.70 28.03
N HIS A 120 -16.99 -7.54 27.00
CA HIS A 120 -18.11 -7.85 26.10
C HIS A 120 -18.79 -6.63 25.48
N VAL A 121 -18.02 -5.55 25.20
CA VAL A 121 -18.56 -4.25 24.74
C VAL A 121 -19.45 -4.40 23.51
N CYS A 122 -19.01 -5.19 22.51
CA CYS A 122 -19.78 -5.41 21.29
C CYS A 122 -21.10 -6.14 21.55
N ASN A 123 -21.10 -7.13 22.46
CA ASN A 123 -22.30 -7.90 22.80
C ASN A 123 -23.32 -7.03 23.55
N VAL A 124 -22.87 -6.21 24.50
CA VAL A 124 -23.72 -5.27 25.23
C VAL A 124 -24.34 -4.26 24.28
N HIS A 125 -23.54 -3.67 23.38
CA HIS A 125 -24.03 -2.71 22.39
C HIS A 125 -25.10 -3.30 21.46
N SER A 126 -24.95 -4.56 21.06
CA SER A 126 -25.93 -5.26 20.20
C SER A 126 -27.20 -5.67 20.93
N SER A 127 -27.22 -5.61 22.27
CA SER A 127 -28.35 -6.00 23.13
C SER A 127 -29.19 -4.81 23.60
N LEU A 128 -28.75 -3.58 23.31
CA LEU A 128 -29.45 -2.32 23.58
C LEU A 128 -30.22 -1.86 22.35
#